data_4ce70ee0f909e7938d7636fb07f9c928
#
_entry.id   4ce70ee0f909e7938d7636fb07f9c928
#
_cell.length_a   1.000
_cell.length_b   1.000
_cell.length_c   1.000
_cell.angle_alpha   90.00
_cell.angle_beta   90.00
_cell.angle_gamma   90.00
#
_symmetry.space_group_name_H-M   'P 1'
#
loop_
_entity.id
_entity.type
_entity.pdbx_description
1 polymer ?
#
loop_
_entity_poly.entity_id
_entity_poly.type
_entity_poly.pdbx_seq_one_letter_code
_entity_poly.pdbx_strand_id
1 'polypeptide(L)'
;MIMMTDIWKETGRFLHVIQTHQVTMHRKLMKYLIFFILSALGVFLVLSSAIGAHLQADPQIAQALENQVTLTANQVSAEIEAYTGYGLQLSRELKRDIEGYLEAEGMSVSDLNDHPEQLINIQKLMYTELNTMIKLGRSSGVFALVNATVNTSLPDADLSRCGVYLRLANIGSGVTLNPEITLFRGNMILARENNLGLHSRWNMELCTEGIPGYQDLVNGLSKSEYYWISRMDLRNTWDDVILLLVPIYSDAGEFLGSCGIELNAAHFRQYPAIESSFGTMVSVFSPYQNNILRLDQGMTGNTEGTWLDNEESLSVVRKNAIYYTYRTAEDEYYGLQKSLEIPGYDGQQWVLAVLIPRHSCDQYIYKHNIWIISVLSASLMILIIIAWQLSNKFVRPIVQSFQEIQKGRHPDENKYKFTELEELCSYLASKENGGEAGELPRDMEELLKHFADHVKTLTHAEYNIFQYYMNGCKVSQIPAAACISMSTVKKHNGNIYRKLGISSYEELMMYLDLFRRCGCIDQLQRHGGEDPRDTG
;
A
#
# COMPACT_ATOMS: atom_id res chain seq x y z
N MET A 1 -15.75 -11.80 23.90
CA MET A 1 -17.16 -11.46 24.15
C MET A 1 -17.51 -11.43 25.64
N ILE A 2 -17.00 -12.30 26.48
CA ILE A 2 -17.27 -12.34 27.95
C ILE A 2 -16.64 -11.14 28.70
N MET A 3 -15.49 -10.66 28.30
CA MET A 3 -14.78 -9.51 28.92
C MET A 3 -15.49 -8.16 28.69
N MET A 4 -16.24 -8.01 27.61
CA MET A 4 -16.98 -6.77 27.29
C MET A 4 -18.27 -6.63 28.12
N THR A 5 -18.90 -7.74 28.49
CA THR A 5 -20.15 -7.74 29.31
C THR A 5 -19.87 -7.39 30.76
N ASP A 6 -18.69 -7.71 31.28
CA ASP A 6 -18.31 -7.38 32.67
C ASP A 6 -17.94 -5.89 32.80
N ILE A 7 -17.29 -5.31 31.81
CA ILE A 7 -17.00 -3.85 31.75
C ILE A 7 -18.33 -3.05 31.73
N TRP A 8 -19.32 -3.50 30.99
CA TRP A 8 -20.64 -2.85 30.95
C TRP A 8 -21.41 -2.98 32.28
N LYS A 9 -21.29 -4.11 32.99
CA LYS A 9 -21.88 -4.28 34.31
C LYS A 9 -21.20 -3.44 35.38
N GLU A 10 -19.90 -3.34 35.37
CA GLU A 10 -19.15 -2.48 36.30
C GLU A 10 -19.39 -0.99 36.05
N THR A 11 -19.42 -0.55 34.79
CA THR A 11 -19.80 0.83 34.47
C THR A 11 -21.26 1.13 34.84
N GLY A 12 -22.17 0.18 34.70
CA GLY A 12 -23.56 0.31 35.17
C GLY A 12 -23.65 0.44 36.69
N ARG A 13 -22.91 -0.35 37.47
CA ARG A 13 -22.81 -0.24 38.93
C ARG A 13 -22.17 1.08 39.37
N PHE A 14 -21.10 1.52 38.69
CA PHE A 14 -20.44 2.79 38.99
C PHE A 14 -21.39 3.98 38.76
N LEU A 15 -22.20 3.94 37.70
CA LEU A 15 -23.23 4.93 37.43
C LEU A 15 -24.36 4.92 38.46
N HIS A 16 -24.74 3.73 38.98
CA HIS A 16 -25.81 3.60 39.99
C HIS A 16 -25.37 4.10 41.37
N VAL A 17 -24.10 3.88 41.77
CA VAL A 17 -23.51 4.40 43.04
C VAL A 17 -23.40 5.92 43.02
N ILE A 18 -23.17 6.55 41.85
CA ILE A 18 -23.15 8.01 41.70
C ILE A 18 -24.54 8.65 41.85
N GLN A 19 -25.64 7.86 41.67
CA GLN A 19 -27.01 8.35 41.76
C GLN A 19 -27.56 8.49 43.19
N THR A 20 -26.91 7.87 44.18
CA THR A 20 -27.50 7.70 45.54
C THR A 20 -26.85 8.62 46.61
N HIS A 21 -25.79 9.35 46.32
CA HIS A 21 -25.22 10.30 47.26
C HIS A 21 -25.43 11.76 46.78
N GLN A 22 -25.90 12.62 47.68
CA GLN A 22 -25.89 14.06 47.49
C GLN A 22 -24.42 14.51 47.30
N VAL A 23 -24.06 14.88 46.07
CA VAL A 23 -22.71 15.29 45.69
C VAL A 23 -22.83 16.69 45.13
N THR A 24 -21.92 17.60 45.54
CA THR A 24 -21.86 18.98 45.03
C THR A 24 -21.84 19.02 43.49
N MET A 25 -22.50 19.99 42.91
CA MET A 25 -22.61 20.21 41.46
C MET A 25 -21.24 20.22 40.81
N HIS A 26 -20.25 20.86 41.45
CA HIS A 26 -18.85 20.91 41.01
C HIS A 26 -18.22 19.50 40.89
N ARG A 27 -18.39 18.64 41.88
CA ARG A 27 -17.81 17.27 41.83
C ARG A 27 -18.48 16.39 40.76
N LYS A 28 -19.79 16.54 40.54
CA LYS A 28 -20.49 15.83 39.45
C LYS A 28 -20.03 16.35 38.09
N LEU A 29 -19.93 17.66 37.89
CA LEU A 29 -19.44 18.29 36.67
C LEU A 29 -18.03 17.82 36.34
N MET A 30 -17.12 17.88 37.31
CA MET A 30 -15.74 17.41 37.13
C MET A 30 -15.66 15.95 36.69
N LYS A 31 -16.44 15.05 37.31
CA LYS A 31 -16.46 13.62 36.91
C LYS A 31 -16.93 13.43 35.47
N TYR A 32 -17.97 14.12 35.05
CA TYR A 32 -18.48 14.05 33.67
C TYR A 32 -17.52 14.69 32.67
N LEU A 33 -16.88 15.79 33.03
CA LEU A 33 -15.86 16.45 32.20
C LEU A 33 -14.63 15.55 32.00
N ILE A 34 -14.14 14.94 33.07
CA ILE A 34 -13.02 13.98 33.01
C ILE A 34 -13.40 12.77 32.12
N PHE A 35 -14.62 12.21 32.29
CA PHE A 35 -15.09 11.10 31.46
C PHE A 35 -15.18 11.49 29.98
N PHE A 36 -15.69 12.69 29.69
CA PHE A 36 -15.76 13.21 28.32
C PHE A 36 -14.38 13.41 27.71
N ILE A 37 -13.44 13.99 28.46
CA ILE A 37 -12.05 14.19 28.01
C ILE A 37 -11.37 12.84 27.75
N LEU A 38 -11.53 11.86 28.66
CA LEU A 38 -10.96 10.52 28.48
C LEU A 38 -11.56 9.79 27.27
N SER A 39 -12.88 9.91 27.05
CA SER A 39 -13.52 9.34 25.87
C SER A 39 -13.09 10.02 24.57
N ALA A 40 -12.96 11.33 24.56
CA ALA A 40 -12.44 12.10 23.42
C ALA A 40 -10.99 11.76 23.10
N LEU A 41 -10.15 11.58 24.14
CA LEU A 41 -8.77 11.13 23.98
C LEU A 41 -8.70 9.70 23.41
N GLY A 42 -9.55 8.80 23.90
CA GLY A 42 -9.66 7.42 23.36
C GLY A 42 -10.05 7.41 21.89
N VAL A 43 -11.04 8.21 21.51
CA VAL A 43 -11.44 8.40 20.11
C VAL A 43 -10.29 8.98 19.28
N PHE A 44 -9.60 10.00 19.77
CA PHE A 44 -8.44 10.60 19.09
C PHE A 44 -7.32 9.58 18.84
N LEU A 45 -7.03 8.71 19.81
CA LEU A 45 -6.01 7.65 19.65
C LEU A 45 -6.43 6.62 18.59
N VAL A 46 -7.70 6.22 18.54
CA VAL A 46 -8.23 5.34 17.50
C VAL A 46 -8.15 6.00 16.14
N LEU A 47 -8.49 7.29 16.03
CA LEU A 47 -8.42 8.07 14.80
C LEU A 47 -6.97 8.21 14.30
N SER A 48 -6.04 8.54 15.18
CA SER A 48 -4.63 8.70 14.81
C SER A 48 -4.02 7.38 14.33
N SER A 49 -4.40 6.26 14.96
CA SER A 49 -4.00 4.91 14.53
C SER A 49 -4.58 4.56 13.15
N ALA A 50 -5.86 4.85 12.91
CA ALA A 50 -6.52 4.58 11.63
C ALA A 50 -5.92 5.44 10.49
N ILE A 51 -5.66 6.71 10.73
CA ILE A 51 -5.01 7.62 9.76
C ILE A 51 -3.59 7.14 9.47
N GLY A 52 -2.83 6.76 10.50
CA GLY A 52 -1.48 6.22 10.34
C GLY A 52 -1.45 4.95 9.48
N ALA A 53 -2.40 4.04 9.67
CA ALA A 53 -2.55 2.85 8.83
C ALA A 53 -2.89 3.18 7.37
N HIS A 54 -3.73 4.19 7.13
CA HIS A 54 -4.08 4.63 5.77
C HIS A 54 -2.86 5.22 5.02
N LEU A 55 -2.06 6.05 5.69
CA LEU A 55 -0.85 6.63 5.11
C LEU A 55 0.23 5.58 4.78
N GLN A 56 0.11 4.35 5.32
CA GLN A 56 1.05 3.25 5.10
C GLN A 56 0.63 2.28 3.99
N ALA A 57 -0.56 2.39 3.41
CA ALA A 57 -1.04 1.44 2.39
C ALA A 57 -0.15 1.46 1.13
N ASP A 58 0.11 2.63 0.54
CA ASP A 58 1.00 2.77 -0.62
C ASP A 58 2.45 2.35 -0.33
N PRO A 59 3.09 2.77 0.78
CA PRO A 59 4.40 2.27 1.17
C PRO A 59 4.46 0.77 1.40
N GLN A 60 3.42 0.14 1.95
CA GLN A 60 3.37 -1.32 2.13
C GLN A 60 3.34 -2.07 0.81
N ILE A 61 2.54 -1.61 -0.16
CA ILE A 61 2.52 -2.17 -1.51
C ILE A 61 3.89 -2.02 -2.17
N ALA A 62 4.49 -0.84 -2.08
CA ALA A 62 5.81 -0.57 -2.64
C ALA A 62 6.90 -1.45 -2.01
N GLN A 63 6.90 -1.60 -0.69
CA GLN A 63 7.85 -2.45 0.01
C GLN A 63 7.70 -3.92 -0.34
N ALA A 64 6.45 -4.40 -0.49
CA ALA A 64 6.20 -5.77 -0.94
C ALA A 64 6.71 -6.01 -2.37
N LEU A 65 6.47 -5.06 -3.29
CA LEU A 65 6.99 -5.09 -4.65
C LEU A 65 8.53 -5.03 -4.67
N GLU A 66 9.14 -4.17 -3.87
CA GLU A 66 10.59 -4.02 -3.79
C GLU A 66 11.28 -5.29 -3.25
N ASN A 67 10.72 -5.86 -2.20
CA ASN A 67 11.21 -7.13 -1.66
C ASN A 67 11.12 -8.25 -2.70
N GLN A 68 9.97 -8.35 -3.39
CA GLN A 68 9.76 -9.39 -4.38
C GLN A 68 10.64 -9.19 -5.62
N VAL A 69 10.72 -7.98 -6.18
CA VAL A 69 11.56 -7.71 -7.35
C VAL A 69 13.03 -7.93 -7.02
N THR A 70 13.48 -7.57 -5.82
CA THR A 70 14.86 -7.75 -5.41
C THR A 70 15.21 -9.23 -5.22
N LEU A 71 14.33 -9.98 -4.55
CA LEU A 71 14.51 -11.41 -4.35
C LEU A 71 14.59 -12.16 -5.69
N THR A 72 13.58 -11.95 -6.55
CA THR A 72 13.50 -12.65 -7.84
C THR A 72 14.61 -12.20 -8.78
N ALA A 73 14.95 -10.89 -8.82
CA ALA A 73 16.05 -10.41 -9.65
C ALA A 73 17.40 -11.00 -9.24
N ASN A 74 17.68 -11.08 -7.95
CA ASN A 74 18.92 -11.71 -7.47
C ASN A 74 18.97 -13.21 -7.81
N GLN A 75 17.84 -13.91 -7.71
CA GLN A 75 17.75 -15.31 -8.08
C GLN A 75 17.97 -15.51 -9.59
N VAL A 76 17.25 -14.75 -10.43
CA VAL A 76 17.39 -14.81 -11.89
C VAL A 76 18.82 -14.44 -12.32
N SER A 77 19.40 -13.38 -11.73
CA SER A 77 20.77 -12.97 -12.02
C SER A 77 21.78 -14.10 -11.72
N ALA A 78 21.67 -14.70 -10.53
CA ALA A 78 22.55 -15.80 -10.15
C ALA A 78 22.40 -17.03 -11.06
N GLU A 79 21.18 -17.34 -11.53
CA GLU A 79 20.94 -18.42 -12.48
C GLU A 79 21.53 -18.10 -13.87
N ILE A 80 21.31 -16.89 -14.38
CA ILE A 80 21.88 -16.45 -15.66
C ILE A 80 23.43 -16.46 -15.62
N GLU A 81 24.03 -16.02 -14.54
CA GLU A 81 25.48 -16.09 -14.32
C GLU A 81 25.97 -17.54 -14.30
N ALA A 82 25.27 -18.43 -13.60
CA ALA A 82 25.58 -19.85 -13.55
C ALA A 82 25.48 -20.51 -14.93
N TYR A 83 24.39 -20.24 -15.67
CA TYR A 83 24.21 -20.75 -17.03
C TYR A 83 25.28 -20.21 -17.98
N THR A 84 25.64 -18.95 -17.88
CA THR A 84 26.74 -18.37 -18.66
C THR A 84 28.07 -19.08 -18.37
N GLY A 85 28.36 -19.32 -17.09
CA GLY A 85 29.52 -20.10 -16.67
C GLY A 85 29.53 -21.52 -17.23
N TYR A 86 28.38 -22.20 -17.18
CA TYR A 86 28.23 -23.55 -17.76
C TYR A 86 28.39 -23.55 -19.29
N GLY A 87 27.83 -22.57 -19.98
CA GLY A 87 27.98 -22.43 -21.42
C GLY A 87 29.43 -22.21 -21.85
N LEU A 88 30.16 -21.33 -21.14
CA LEU A 88 31.59 -21.12 -21.39
C LEU A 88 32.45 -22.36 -21.08
N GLN A 89 32.11 -23.09 -20.04
CA GLN A 89 32.77 -24.37 -19.75
C GLN A 89 32.49 -25.39 -20.87
N LEU A 90 31.23 -25.54 -21.26
CA LEU A 90 30.83 -26.43 -22.34
C LEU A 90 31.57 -26.12 -23.65
N SER A 91 31.70 -24.84 -24.02
CA SER A 91 32.44 -24.41 -25.21
C SER A 91 33.93 -24.87 -25.17
N ARG A 92 34.57 -24.74 -24.00
CA ARG A 92 35.98 -25.16 -23.83
C ARG A 92 36.15 -26.67 -23.90
N GLU A 93 35.26 -27.47 -23.32
CA GLU A 93 35.31 -28.91 -23.38
C GLU A 93 35.04 -29.39 -24.81
N LEU A 94 34.01 -28.87 -25.46
CA LEU A 94 33.69 -29.21 -26.85
C LEU A 94 34.79 -28.79 -27.83
N LYS A 95 35.44 -27.63 -27.64
CA LYS A 95 36.57 -27.22 -28.42
C LYS A 95 37.67 -28.28 -28.39
N ARG A 96 38.11 -28.66 -27.19
CA ARG A 96 39.15 -29.69 -27.01
C ARG A 96 38.79 -31.01 -27.71
N ASP A 97 37.54 -31.46 -27.54
CA ASP A 97 37.11 -32.74 -28.06
C ASP A 97 36.94 -32.75 -29.58
N ILE A 98 36.45 -31.65 -30.16
CA ILE A 98 36.29 -31.47 -31.60
C ILE A 98 37.67 -31.33 -32.26
N GLU A 99 38.56 -30.45 -31.75
CA GLU A 99 39.92 -30.28 -32.28
C GLU A 99 40.69 -31.61 -32.20
N GLY A 100 40.67 -32.29 -31.05
CA GLY A 100 41.34 -33.58 -30.89
C GLY A 100 40.86 -34.62 -31.88
N TYR A 101 39.55 -34.64 -32.16
CA TYR A 101 38.96 -35.53 -33.16
C TYR A 101 39.44 -35.17 -34.59
N LEU A 102 39.35 -33.90 -34.96
CA LEU A 102 39.77 -33.42 -36.28
C LEU A 102 41.26 -33.65 -36.53
N GLU A 103 42.12 -33.42 -35.54
CA GLU A 103 43.53 -33.72 -35.63
C GLU A 103 43.83 -35.21 -35.80
N ALA A 104 43.12 -36.06 -35.05
CA ALA A 104 43.29 -37.52 -35.15
C ALA A 104 42.88 -38.09 -36.52
N GLU A 105 41.87 -37.52 -37.14
CA GLU A 105 41.38 -37.92 -38.47
C GLU A 105 42.11 -37.17 -39.61
N GLY A 106 42.94 -36.14 -39.30
CA GLY A 106 43.62 -35.32 -40.28
C GLY A 106 42.67 -34.48 -41.14
N MET A 107 41.55 -34.02 -40.56
CA MET A 107 40.48 -33.30 -41.24
C MET A 107 40.35 -31.89 -40.71
N SER A 108 39.83 -30.98 -41.54
CA SER A 108 39.32 -29.68 -41.12
C SER A 108 37.84 -29.72 -40.83
N VAL A 109 37.28 -28.67 -40.18
CA VAL A 109 35.82 -28.64 -39.93
C VAL A 109 35.01 -28.60 -41.23
N SER A 110 35.55 -28.01 -42.31
CA SER A 110 34.91 -27.97 -43.62
C SER A 110 34.84 -29.33 -44.30
N ASP A 111 35.78 -30.23 -44.00
CA ASP A 111 35.80 -31.57 -44.55
C ASP A 111 34.71 -32.49 -43.93
N LEU A 112 34.07 -32.06 -42.84
CA LEU A 112 32.95 -32.78 -42.23
C LEU A 112 31.67 -32.72 -43.08
N ASN A 113 31.53 -31.72 -43.96
CA ASN A 113 30.40 -31.61 -44.83
C ASN A 113 30.25 -32.86 -45.72
N ASP A 114 29.05 -33.33 -45.90
CA ASP A 114 28.72 -34.54 -46.69
C ASP A 114 29.37 -35.85 -46.17
N HIS A 115 29.90 -35.85 -44.94
CA HIS A 115 30.50 -37.02 -44.29
C HIS A 115 29.66 -37.45 -43.05
N PRO A 116 28.52 -38.11 -43.23
CA PRO A 116 27.61 -38.41 -42.13
C PRO A 116 28.21 -39.29 -41.04
N GLU A 117 29.14 -40.20 -41.38
CA GLU A 117 29.81 -41.06 -40.40
C GLU A 117 30.67 -40.26 -39.42
N GLN A 118 31.43 -39.27 -39.93
CA GLN A 118 32.25 -38.42 -39.11
C GLN A 118 31.40 -37.49 -38.22
N LEU A 119 30.30 -36.96 -38.77
CA LEU A 119 29.33 -36.19 -38.03
C LEU A 119 28.67 -36.95 -36.89
N ILE A 120 28.38 -38.25 -37.08
CA ILE A 120 27.86 -39.13 -36.02
C ILE A 120 28.88 -39.27 -34.88
N ASN A 121 30.17 -39.42 -35.20
CA ASN A 121 31.20 -39.53 -34.18
C ASN A 121 31.34 -38.23 -33.37
N ILE A 122 31.31 -37.06 -34.02
CA ILE A 122 31.29 -35.77 -33.35
C ILE A 122 30.04 -35.59 -32.47
N GLN A 123 28.87 -36.03 -32.96
CA GLN A 123 27.66 -35.99 -32.15
C GLN A 123 27.76 -36.89 -30.89
N LYS A 124 28.46 -38.01 -30.92
CA LYS A 124 28.72 -38.84 -29.75
C LYS A 124 29.59 -38.12 -28.71
N LEU A 125 30.63 -37.40 -29.15
CA LEU A 125 31.45 -36.57 -28.28
C LEU A 125 30.60 -35.43 -27.64
N MET A 126 29.88 -34.67 -28.46
CA MET A 126 28.98 -33.63 -27.98
C MET A 126 27.97 -34.15 -26.97
N TYR A 127 27.35 -35.29 -27.22
CA TYR A 127 26.35 -35.87 -26.33
C TYR A 127 26.90 -36.10 -24.92
N THR A 128 28.12 -36.57 -24.78
CA THR A 128 28.73 -36.86 -23.47
C THR A 128 28.77 -35.59 -22.60
N GLU A 129 29.23 -34.48 -23.17
CA GLU A 129 29.32 -33.22 -22.49
C GLU A 129 27.93 -32.60 -22.22
N LEU A 130 27.05 -32.65 -23.23
CA LEU A 130 25.68 -32.12 -23.09
C LEU A 130 24.85 -32.88 -22.06
N ASN A 131 24.97 -34.22 -21.99
CA ASN A 131 24.27 -35.04 -21.02
C ASN A 131 24.71 -34.76 -19.57
N THR A 132 25.98 -34.44 -19.39
CA THR A 132 26.50 -33.96 -18.09
C THR A 132 25.94 -32.58 -17.76
N MET A 133 25.99 -31.68 -18.73
CA MET A 133 25.58 -30.28 -18.54
C MET A 133 24.08 -30.13 -18.24
N ILE A 134 23.22 -30.86 -18.98
CA ILE A 134 21.75 -30.74 -18.76
C ILE A 134 21.32 -31.27 -17.39
N LYS A 135 22.04 -32.25 -16.85
CA LYS A 135 21.79 -32.80 -15.52
C LYS A 135 22.25 -31.88 -14.39
N LEU A 136 23.35 -31.16 -14.62
CA LEU A 136 23.91 -30.21 -13.63
C LEU A 136 23.17 -28.87 -13.66
N GLY A 137 22.91 -28.33 -14.85
CA GLY A 137 22.43 -26.96 -15.03
C GLY A 137 20.93 -26.74 -14.75
N ARG A 138 20.10 -27.83 -14.78
CA ARG A 138 18.63 -27.71 -14.65
C ARG A 138 17.97 -26.74 -15.64
N SER A 139 18.62 -26.45 -16.76
CA SER A 139 18.07 -25.67 -17.86
C SER A 139 16.99 -26.43 -18.61
N SER A 140 16.20 -25.77 -19.45
CA SER A 140 15.19 -26.43 -20.28
C SER A 140 15.82 -27.33 -21.35
N GLY A 141 16.98 -26.90 -21.84
CA GLY A 141 17.73 -27.64 -22.85
C GLY A 141 19.16 -27.16 -22.94
N VAL A 142 19.98 -27.96 -23.61
CA VAL A 142 21.37 -27.68 -23.95
C VAL A 142 21.64 -28.14 -25.37
N PHE A 143 22.46 -27.44 -26.10
CA PHE A 143 22.79 -27.76 -27.49
C PHE A 143 24.24 -27.51 -27.80
N ALA A 144 24.72 -28.26 -28.81
CA ALA A 144 25.99 -28.02 -29.48
C ALA A 144 25.84 -28.30 -30.98
N LEU A 145 26.33 -27.40 -31.79
CA LEU A 145 26.28 -27.47 -33.25
C LEU A 145 27.72 -27.39 -33.80
N VAL A 146 28.05 -28.25 -34.73
CA VAL A 146 29.29 -28.13 -35.50
C VAL A 146 29.04 -27.30 -36.76
N ASN A 147 30.02 -26.55 -37.22
CA ASN A 147 29.92 -25.75 -38.44
C ASN A 147 30.00 -26.62 -39.72
N ALA A 148 29.15 -27.62 -39.79
CA ALA A 148 29.02 -28.51 -40.91
C ALA A 148 27.58 -29.01 -41.07
N THR A 149 27.22 -29.41 -42.29
CA THR A 149 25.90 -29.99 -42.63
C THR A 149 26.03 -31.40 -43.15
N VAL A 150 24.98 -32.18 -43.00
CA VAL A 150 24.93 -33.59 -43.44
C VAL A 150 24.90 -33.72 -44.97
N ASN A 151 24.32 -32.74 -45.68
CA ASN A 151 24.20 -32.75 -47.11
C ASN A 151 24.16 -31.31 -47.67
N THR A 152 25.27 -30.92 -48.31
CA THR A 152 25.42 -29.58 -48.95
C THR A 152 24.56 -29.38 -50.18
N SER A 153 24.02 -30.45 -50.78
CA SER A 153 23.20 -30.38 -52.00
C SER A 153 21.75 -29.92 -51.71
N LEU A 154 21.35 -29.88 -50.44
CA LEU A 154 20.00 -29.48 -50.08
C LEU A 154 19.82 -27.96 -50.14
N PRO A 155 18.64 -27.49 -50.53
CA PRO A 155 18.31 -26.07 -50.36
C PRO A 155 18.47 -25.65 -48.90
N ASP A 156 19.02 -24.49 -48.66
CA ASP A 156 19.24 -23.92 -47.30
C ASP A 156 20.25 -24.71 -46.43
N ALA A 157 21.10 -25.55 -47.03
CA ALA A 157 22.12 -26.33 -46.32
C ALA A 157 23.12 -25.41 -45.55
N ASP A 158 23.39 -24.23 -46.06
CA ASP A 158 24.22 -23.21 -45.44
C ASP A 158 23.58 -22.56 -44.19
N LEU A 159 22.26 -22.71 -44.03
CA LEU A 159 21.48 -22.30 -42.85
C LEU A 159 21.20 -23.45 -41.87
N SER A 160 21.69 -24.63 -42.16
CA SER A 160 21.47 -25.82 -41.33
C SER A 160 22.81 -26.32 -40.75
N ARG A 161 22.80 -26.71 -39.48
CA ARG A 161 24.00 -27.20 -38.78
C ARG A 161 23.69 -28.50 -38.05
N CYS A 162 24.61 -29.46 -38.26
CA CYS A 162 24.58 -30.73 -37.58
C CYS A 162 25.00 -30.55 -36.12
N GLY A 163 24.36 -31.27 -35.20
CA GLY A 163 24.73 -31.23 -33.80
C GLY A 163 23.85 -32.09 -32.90
N VAL A 164 23.90 -31.83 -31.64
CA VAL A 164 23.06 -32.46 -30.62
C VAL A 164 22.32 -31.39 -29.84
N TYR A 165 21.02 -31.59 -29.67
CA TYR A 165 20.18 -30.75 -28.85
C TYR A 165 19.32 -31.62 -27.93
N LEU A 166 19.56 -31.49 -26.63
CA LEU A 166 18.85 -32.21 -25.58
C LEU A 166 17.89 -31.29 -24.87
N ARG A 167 16.69 -31.79 -24.57
CA ARG A 167 15.67 -31.07 -23.80
C ARG A 167 15.19 -31.88 -22.61
N LEU A 168 14.84 -31.23 -21.54
CA LEU A 168 14.13 -31.83 -20.42
C LEU A 168 12.64 -31.86 -20.69
N ALA A 169 12.04 -33.03 -20.63
CA ALA A 169 10.59 -33.17 -20.56
C ALA A 169 10.14 -32.92 -19.11
N ASN A 170 8.97 -32.30 -18.93
CA ASN A 170 8.33 -32.08 -17.62
C ASN A 170 9.08 -31.20 -16.61
N ILE A 171 9.70 -30.14 -17.08
CA ILE A 171 10.23 -29.08 -16.20
C ILE A 171 9.07 -28.45 -15.43
N GLY A 172 9.20 -28.30 -14.10
CA GLY A 172 8.23 -27.58 -13.27
C GLY A 172 7.16 -28.44 -12.60
N SER A 173 7.10 -29.74 -12.84
CA SER A 173 6.15 -30.63 -12.13
C SER A 173 6.56 -30.99 -10.69
N GLY A 174 7.71 -30.49 -10.21
CA GLY A 174 8.17 -30.60 -8.79
C GLY A 174 8.39 -32.03 -8.26
N VAL A 175 8.09 -33.08 -9.03
CA VAL A 175 7.94 -34.44 -8.53
C VAL A 175 8.96 -35.42 -9.12
N THR A 176 9.68 -35.07 -10.18
CA THR A 176 10.60 -36.06 -10.81
C THR A 176 12.05 -35.85 -10.37
N LEU A 177 12.53 -36.77 -9.54
CA LEU A 177 13.95 -36.92 -9.17
C LEU A 177 14.86 -37.18 -10.39
N ASN A 178 14.32 -37.65 -11.51
CA ASN A 178 15.02 -37.84 -12.77
C ASN A 178 14.17 -37.27 -13.91
N PRO A 179 14.45 -36.03 -14.36
CA PRO A 179 13.78 -35.47 -15.53
C PRO A 179 14.11 -36.30 -16.76
N GLU A 180 13.10 -36.65 -17.54
CA GLU A 180 13.25 -37.38 -18.78
C GLU A 180 13.96 -36.47 -19.82
N ILE A 181 15.09 -36.95 -20.36
CA ILE A 181 15.83 -36.23 -21.39
C ILE A 181 15.33 -36.71 -22.76
N THR A 182 14.98 -35.77 -23.61
CA THR A 182 14.56 -36.03 -25.00
C THR A 182 15.58 -35.48 -25.99
N LEU A 183 15.82 -36.21 -27.07
CA LEU A 183 16.62 -35.76 -28.20
C LEU A 183 15.75 -34.88 -29.12
N PHE A 184 16.10 -33.61 -29.25
CA PHE A 184 15.41 -32.65 -30.13
C PHE A 184 16.12 -32.54 -31.49
N ARG A 185 17.46 -32.52 -31.48
CA ARG A 185 18.33 -32.60 -32.66
C ARG A 185 19.44 -33.63 -32.42
N GLY A 186 19.82 -34.36 -33.47
CA GLY A 186 20.90 -35.31 -33.40
C GLY A 186 20.58 -36.61 -34.09
N ASN A 187 21.52 -37.54 -34.05
CA ASN A 187 21.36 -38.88 -34.66
C ASN A 187 20.43 -39.77 -33.82
N MET A 188 19.53 -40.49 -34.50
CA MET A 188 18.63 -41.44 -33.88
C MET A 188 19.37 -42.60 -33.16
N ILE A 189 20.59 -42.96 -33.60
CA ILE A 189 21.43 -43.97 -32.95
C ILE A 189 21.74 -43.52 -31.50
N LEU A 190 22.07 -42.26 -31.29
CA LEU A 190 22.29 -41.69 -29.94
C LEU A 190 21.08 -41.85 -29.02
N ALA A 191 19.90 -41.57 -29.54
CA ALA A 191 18.68 -41.76 -28.76
C ALA A 191 18.47 -43.21 -28.34
N ARG A 192 18.71 -44.13 -29.27
CA ARG A 192 18.54 -45.57 -29.04
C ARG A 192 19.58 -46.10 -28.05
N GLU A 193 20.86 -45.79 -28.26
CA GLU A 193 21.96 -46.22 -27.41
C GLU A 193 21.84 -45.71 -25.96
N ASN A 194 21.25 -44.52 -25.77
CA ASN A 194 21.16 -43.86 -24.47
C ASN A 194 19.74 -43.82 -23.88
N ASN A 195 18.79 -44.58 -24.47
CA ASN A 195 17.39 -44.63 -24.04
C ASN A 195 16.73 -43.22 -23.92
N LEU A 196 17.03 -42.32 -24.86
CA LEU A 196 16.42 -40.98 -24.90
C LEU A 196 15.08 -41.05 -25.62
N GLY A 197 14.09 -40.29 -25.11
CA GLY A 197 12.89 -39.97 -25.86
C GLY A 197 13.22 -39.17 -27.12
N LEU A 198 12.42 -39.30 -28.19
CA LEU A 198 12.50 -38.44 -29.36
C LEU A 198 11.47 -37.34 -29.25
N HIS A 199 11.89 -36.09 -29.42
CA HIS A 199 10.97 -34.99 -29.48
C HIS A 199 10.08 -35.08 -30.73
N SER A 200 8.82 -34.62 -30.62
CA SER A 200 7.84 -34.68 -31.73
C SER A 200 8.30 -33.94 -33.01
N ARG A 201 9.17 -32.95 -32.87
CA ARG A 201 9.79 -32.18 -33.94
C ARG A 201 11.27 -32.53 -34.14
N TRP A 202 11.65 -33.76 -33.85
CA TRP A 202 13.01 -34.24 -34.01
C TRP A 202 13.52 -34.08 -35.46
N ASN A 203 14.79 -33.68 -35.61
CA ASN A 203 15.53 -33.64 -36.84
C ASN A 203 17.04 -33.91 -36.56
N MET A 204 17.81 -34.25 -37.61
CA MET A 204 19.26 -34.43 -37.55
C MET A 204 19.99 -33.08 -37.36
N GLU A 205 19.47 -32.00 -37.90
CA GLU A 205 20.09 -30.70 -37.94
C GLU A 205 19.18 -29.63 -37.33
N LEU A 206 19.79 -28.57 -36.84
CA LEU A 206 19.09 -27.34 -36.44
C LEU A 206 19.19 -26.31 -37.56
N CYS A 207 18.07 -25.77 -37.97
CA CYS A 207 18.02 -24.59 -38.81
C CYS A 207 18.45 -23.38 -37.99
N THR A 208 19.53 -22.71 -38.37
CA THR A 208 20.08 -21.52 -37.70
C THR A 208 19.54 -20.24 -38.26
N GLU A 209 18.69 -20.29 -39.31
CA GLU A 209 17.97 -19.15 -39.84
C GLU A 209 17.03 -18.59 -38.75
N GLY A 210 17.09 -17.29 -38.56
CA GLY A 210 16.29 -16.63 -37.52
C GLY A 210 16.94 -16.62 -36.13
N ILE A 211 18.09 -17.32 -35.91
CA ILE A 211 18.89 -17.15 -34.70
C ILE A 211 19.68 -15.86 -34.82
N PRO A 212 19.35 -14.80 -34.07
CA PRO A 212 20.03 -13.50 -34.18
C PRO A 212 21.54 -13.66 -33.98
N GLY A 213 22.33 -13.03 -34.85
CA GLY A 213 23.80 -13.01 -34.76
C GLY A 213 24.53 -14.31 -35.15
N TYR A 214 23.82 -15.41 -35.46
CA TYR A 214 24.47 -16.67 -35.79
C TYR A 214 25.38 -16.55 -37.06
N GLN A 215 24.89 -15.87 -38.07
CA GLN A 215 25.66 -15.65 -39.31
C GLN A 215 26.88 -14.75 -39.07
N ASP A 216 26.81 -13.83 -38.12
CA ASP A 216 27.97 -12.98 -37.76
C ASP A 216 29.08 -13.81 -37.09
N LEU A 217 28.70 -14.88 -36.32
CA LEU A 217 29.67 -15.83 -35.78
C LEU A 217 30.33 -16.65 -36.87
N VAL A 218 29.55 -17.20 -37.80
CA VAL A 218 30.05 -18.01 -38.92
C VAL A 218 31.02 -17.17 -39.78
N ASN A 219 30.73 -15.93 -39.98
CA ASN A 219 31.56 -15.00 -40.81
C ASN A 219 32.71 -14.35 -40.02
N GLY A 220 32.88 -14.68 -38.73
CA GLY A 220 33.92 -14.11 -37.88
C GLY A 220 33.76 -12.62 -37.58
N LEU A 221 32.53 -12.08 -37.74
CA LEU A 221 32.22 -10.67 -37.51
C LEU A 221 31.97 -10.37 -36.04
N SER A 222 31.49 -11.36 -35.28
CA SER A 222 31.25 -11.23 -33.84
C SER A 222 32.55 -11.53 -33.07
N LYS A 223 32.88 -10.69 -32.08
CA LYS A 223 34.00 -10.89 -31.16
C LYS A 223 33.55 -11.22 -29.73
N SER A 224 32.25 -11.38 -29.51
CA SER A 224 31.73 -11.68 -28.19
C SER A 224 32.00 -13.14 -27.81
N GLU A 225 32.44 -13.35 -26.57
CA GLU A 225 32.63 -14.71 -26.03
C GLU A 225 31.32 -15.46 -25.89
N TYR A 226 30.24 -14.75 -25.65
CA TYR A 226 28.86 -15.24 -25.55
C TYR A 226 27.86 -14.10 -25.65
N TYR A 227 26.62 -14.42 -25.91
CA TYR A 227 25.49 -13.49 -25.78
C TYR A 227 24.18 -14.22 -25.55
N TRP A 228 23.26 -13.52 -24.89
CA TRP A 228 21.91 -13.99 -24.68
C TRP A 228 21.00 -13.45 -25.79
N ILE A 229 20.17 -14.32 -26.32
CA ILE A 229 19.17 -14.01 -27.34
C ILE A 229 17.82 -13.93 -26.64
N SER A 230 17.07 -12.85 -26.85
CA SER A 230 15.71 -12.69 -26.34
C SER A 230 14.78 -13.78 -26.87
N ARG A 231 13.60 -13.90 -26.28
CA ARG A 231 12.60 -14.89 -26.70
C ARG A 231 12.43 -14.87 -28.21
N MET A 232 12.52 -16.02 -28.80
CA MET A 232 12.39 -16.25 -30.24
C MET A 232 11.77 -17.61 -30.52
N ASP A 233 11.07 -17.72 -31.65
CA ASP A 233 10.63 -19.01 -32.19
C ASP A 233 11.77 -19.72 -32.85
N LEU A 234 12.03 -20.97 -32.47
CA LEU A 234 12.90 -21.86 -33.23
C LEU A 234 12.18 -22.28 -34.50
N ARG A 235 12.75 -21.96 -35.66
CA ARG A 235 12.16 -22.27 -36.97
C ARG A 235 11.75 -23.76 -37.08
N ASN A 236 10.57 -24.00 -37.63
CA ASN A 236 9.95 -25.32 -37.73
C ASN A 236 9.56 -25.98 -36.39
N THR A 237 9.43 -25.17 -35.33
CA THR A 237 8.90 -25.60 -34.04
C THR A 237 7.81 -24.65 -33.59
N TRP A 238 7.13 -24.94 -32.49
CA TRP A 238 6.16 -24.03 -31.84
C TRP A 238 6.67 -23.58 -30.48
N ASP A 239 7.99 -23.73 -30.26
CA ASP A 239 8.59 -23.47 -28.96
C ASP A 239 9.30 -22.15 -28.96
N ASP A 240 8.87 -21.27 -28.08
CA ASP A 240 9.54 -20.03 -27.75
C ASP A 240 10.66 -20.28 -26.75
N VAL A 241 11.84 -19.81 -27.05
CA VAL A 241 13.03 -20.03 -26.24
C VAL A 241 13.85 -18.74 -26.08
N ILE A 242 14.51 -18.62 -24.94
CA ILE A 242 15.63 -17.71 -24.70
C ILE A 242 16.88 -18.56 -24.78
N LEU A 243 17.86 -18.13 -25.56
CA LEU A 243 19.07 -18.90 -25.78
C LEU A 243 20.31 -18.16 -25.28
N LEU A 244 21.17 -18.88 -24.55
CA LEU A 244 22.58 -18.52 -24.44
C LEU A 244 23.30 -19.12 -25.63
N LEU A 245 24.01 -18.29 -26.41
CA LEU A 245 24.85 -18.74 -27.52
C LEU A 245 26.32 -18.46 -27.22
N VAL A 246 27.13 -19.51 -27.28
CA VAL A 246 28.57 -19.47 -27.04
C VAL A 246 29.27 -20.04 -28.27
N PRO A 247 30.06 -19.25 -28.99
CA PRO A 247 30.84 -19.76 -30.15
C PRO A 247 31.97 -20.67 -29.69
N ILE A 248 32.33 -21.58 -30.56
CA ILE A 248 33.48 -22.48 -30.39
C ILE A 248 34.49 -22.13 -31.50
N TYR A 249 35.61 -21.60 -31.12
CA TYR A 249 36.70 -21.29 -32.04
C TYR A 249 37.93 -22.18 -31.76
N SER A 250 38.61 -22.61 -32.82
CA SER A 250 39.87 -23.31 -32.71
C SER A 250 41.00 -22.41 -32.17
N ASP A 251 42.12 -23.01 -31.79
CA ASP A 251 43.31 -22.21 -31.40
C ASP A 251 43.82 -21.33 -32.55
N ALA A 252 43.53 -21.72 -33.79
CA ALA A 252 43.85 -20.93 -35.00
C ALA A 252 42.80 -19.80 -35.27
N GLY A 253 41.72 -19.72 -34.51
CA GLY A 253 40.63 -18.74 -34.68
C GLY A 253 39.57 -19.14 -35.71
N GLU A 254 39.56 -20.39 -36.17
CA GLU A 254 38.53 -20.93 -37.07
C GLU A 254 37.27 -21.23 -36.29
N PHE A 255 36.07 -20.88 -36.84
CA PHE A 255 34.79 -21.19 -36.24
C PHE A 255 34.46 -22.66 -36.41
N LEU A 256 34.57 -23.40 -35.32
CA LEU A 256 34.27 -24.85 -35.27
C LEU A 256 32.76 -25.12 -35.10
N GLY A 257 32.06 -24.20 -34.47
CA GLY A 257 30.64 -24.34 -34.16
C GLY A 257 30.17 -23.46 -33.03
N SER A 258 29.06 -23.84 -32.43
CA SER A 258 28.48 -23.12 -31.28
C SER A 258 27.85 -24.09 -30.29
N CYS A 259 27.76 -23.68 -29.05
CA CYS A 259 27.00 -24.40 -28.03
C CYS A 259 26.20 -23.43 -27.18
N GLY A 260 25.34 -23.94 -26.33
CA GLY A 260 24.59 -23.07 -25.44
C GLY A 260 23.51 -23.77 -24.63
N ILE A 261 22.72 -22.92 -24.00
CA ILE A 261 21.68 -23.31 -23.03
C ILE A 261 20.36 -22.69 -23.46
N GLU A 262 19.30 -23.49 -23.36
CA GLU A 262 17.92 -23.10 -23.63
C GLU A 262 17.17 -22.84 -22.32
N LEU A 263 16.43 -21.72 -22.27
CA LEU A 263 15.40 -21.46 -21.28
C LEU A 263 14.07 -21.27 -22.02
N ASN A 264 13.11 -22.16 -21.79
CA ASN A 264 11.78 -22.07 -22.39
C ASN A 264 10.71 -21.62 -21.38
N ALA A 265 9.49 -21.47 -21.80
CA ALA A 265 8.39 -21.05 -20.93
C ALA A 265 8.20 -21.97 -19.70
N ALA A 266 8.49 -23.28 -19.82
CA ALA A 266 8.38 -24.20 -18.69
C ALA A 266 9.44 -23.93 -17.61
N HIS A 267 10.62 -23.43 -17.98
CA HIS A 267 11.63 -23.00 -17.01
C HIS A 267 11.13 -21.86 -16.14
N PHE A 268 10.46 -20.86 -16.72
CA PHE A 268 9.94 -19.71 -15.99
C PHE A 268 8.74 -20.02 -15.09
N ARG A 269 8.12 -21.21 -15.19
CA ARG A 269 7.09 -21.66 -14.24
C ARG A 269 7.63 -21.89 -12.83
N GLN A 270 8.94 -21.95 -12.63
CA GLN A 270 9.57 -21.97 -11.29
C GLN A 270 9.46 -20.63 -10.55
N TYR A 271 9.10 -19.55 -11.25
CA TYR A 271 8.78 -18.25 -10.68
C TYR A 271 7.27 -18.01 -10.71
N PRO A 272 6.47 -18.76 -9.93
CA PRO A 272 5.02 -18.68 -10.01
C PRO A 272 4.52 -17.32 -9.56
N ALA A 273 3.33 -16.99 -10.00
CA ALA A 273 2.61 -15.84 -9.48
C ALA A 273 2.40 -16.00 -7.96
N ILE A 274 2.61 -14.92 -7.22
CA ILE A 274 2.55 -14.90 -5.76
C ILE A 274 1.30 -14.19 -5.31
N GLU A 275 0.45 -14.89 -4.57
CA GLU A 275 -0.71 -14.30 -3.92
C GLU A 275 -0.29 -13.39 -2.77
N SER A 276 -0.73 -12.15 -2.80
CA SER A 276 -0.52 -11.17 -1.73
C SER A 276 -1.84 -10.57 -1.27
N SER A 277 -1.79 -9.84 -0.14
CA SER A 277 -2.96 -9.09 0.36
C SER A 277 -3.45 -8.01 -0.63
N PHE A 278 -2.57 -7.59 -1.53
CA PHE A 278 -2.83 -6.52 -2.52
C PHE A 278 -3.25 -7.06 -3.89
N GLY A 279 -3.16 -8.37 -4.10
CA GLY A 279 -3.43 -9.06 -5.35
C GLY A 279 -2.28 -9.99 -5.77
N THR A 280 -2.46 -10.65 -6.89
CA THR A 280 -1.50 -11.59 -7.45
C THR A 280 -0.33 -10.85 -8.09
N MET A 281 0.89 -11.11 -7.63
CA MET A 281 2.13 -10.58 -8.20
C MET A 281 2.66 -11.51 -9.27
N VAL A 282 2.96 -10.98 -10.44
CA VAL A 282 3.57 -11.73 -11.55
C VAL A 282 4.95 -11.19 -11.85
N SER A 283 5.94 -12.09 -11.92
CA SER A 283 7.30 -11.75 -12.32
C SER A 283 7.44 -11.82 -13.84
N VAL A 284 8.05 -10.80 -14.43
CA VAL A 284 8.31 -10.66 -15.86
C VAL A 284 9.80 -10.46 -16.06
N PHE A 285 10.40 -11.31 -16.87
CA PHE A 285 11.80 -11.19 -17.33
C PHE A 285 11.78 -10.83 -18.81
N SER A 286 12.25 -9.62 -19.17
CA SER A 286 12.05 -9.10 -20.53
C SER A 286 13.04 -8.01 -20.87
N PRO A 287 13.35 -7.82 -22.17
CA PRO A 287 14.02 -6.62 -22.66
C PRO A 287 13.21 -5.35 -22.40
N TYR A 288 13.93 -4.28 -22.08
CA TYR A 288 13.35 -2.96 -21.80
C TYR A 288 14.04 -1.91 -22.67
N GLN A 289 13.26 -1.24 -23.50
CA GLN A 289 13.75 -0.22 -24.41
C GLN A 289 12.72 0.90 -24.59
N ASN A 290 13.17 2.16 -24.60
CA ASN A 290 12.31 3.32 -24.86
C ASN A 290 11.05 3.42 -23.96
N ASN A 291 11.17 3.07 -22.70
CA ASN A 291 10.06 2.98 -21.75
C ASN A 291 8.98 1.94 -22.13
N ILE A 292 9.38 0.92 -22.86
CA ILE A 292 8.51 -0.21 -23.23
C ILE A 292 9.15 -1.49 -22.70
N LEU A 293 8.36 -2.27 -21.98
CA LEU A 293 8.70 -3.63 -21.57
C LEU A 293 8.15 -4.58 -22.63
N ARG A 294 9.06 -5.29 -23.31
CA ARG A 294 8.77 -6.13 -24.49
C ARG A 294 8.37 -7.54 -24.07
N LEU A 295 7.09 -7.76 -23.71
CA LEU A 295 6.60 -9.08 -23.31
C LEU A 295 6.70 -10.12 -24.43
N ASP A 296 6.56 -9.66 -25.69
CA ASP A 296 6.74 -10.47 -26.88
C ASP A 296 8.16 -11.06 -27.00
N GLN A 297 9.15 -10.45 -26.37
CA GLN A 297 10.55 -10.89 -26.35
C GLN A 297 10.98 -11.39 -24.96
N GLY A 298 10.06 -11.49 -24.03
CA GLY A 298 10.30 -11.85 -22.64
C GLY A 298 9.61 -13.15 -22.23
N MET A 299 9.79 -13.50 -20.97
CA MET A 299 9.14 -14.62 -20.32
C MET A 299 8.46 -14.17 -19.04
N THR A 300 7.36 -14.79 -18.71
CA THR A 300 6.61 -14.51 -17.48
C THR A 300 6.53 -15.76 -16.61
N GLY A 301 6.54 -15.58 -15.31
CA GLY A 301 6.27 -16.63 -14.33
C GLY A 301 4.78 -17.00 -14.27
N ASN A 302 4.07 -16.76 -15.35
CA ASN A 302 2.64 -16.91 -15.44
C ASN A 302 2.21 -18.37 -15.61
N THR A 303 1.18 -18.81 -14.88
CA THR A 303 0.50 -20.08 -15.09
C THR A 303 -0.80 -19.84 -15.86
N GLU A 304 -1.34 -20.86 -16.51
CA GLU A 304 -2.61 -20.78 -17.24
C GLU A 304 -3.69 -20.08 -16.42
N GLY A 305 -4.37 -19.11 -17.06
CA GLY A 305 -5.45 -18.34 -16.44
C GLY A 305 -5.02 -17.07 -15.71
N THR A 306 -3.78 -16.66 -15.82
CA THR A 306 -3.36 -15.37 -15.29
C THR A 306 -3.62 -14.23 -16.28
N TRP A 307 -3.70 -13.05 -15.74
CA TRP A 307 -4.16 -11.82 -16.36
C TRP A 307 -3.16 -11.18 -17.36
N LEU A 308 -1.92 -11.69 -17.47
CA LEU A 308 -0.88 -11.11 -18.33
C LEU A 308 -0.66 -11.96 -19.58
N ASP A 309 -0.92 -11.38 -20.74
CA ASP A 309 -0.59 -12.00 -22.02
C ASP A 309 0.86 -11.71 -22.42
N ASN A 310 1.57 -12.74 -22.89
CA ASN A 310 2.96 -12.63 -23.32
C ASN A 310 3.13 -11.94 -24.69
N GLU A 311 2.06 -11.70 -25.43
CA GLU A 311 2.12 -11.08 -26.76
C GLU A 311 2.07 -9.55 -26.71
N GLU A 312 1.64 -8.96 -25.60
CA GLU A 312 1.50 -7.52 -25.48
C GLU A 312 2.73 -6.85 -24.89
N SER A 313 3.08 -5.68 -25.43
CA SER A 313 4.12 -4.82 -24.86
C SER A 313 3.52 -3.82 -23.87
N LEU A 314 4.21 -3.58 -22.76
CA LEU A 314 3.78 -2.67 -21.71
C LEU A 314 4.49 -1.33 -21.81
N SER A 315 3.74 -0.24 -21.93
CA SER A 315 4.29 1.11 -21.77
C SER A 315 4.51 1.42 -20.29
N VAL A 316 5.70 1.94 -19.95
CA VAL A 316 6.10 2.21 -18.56
C VAL A 316 6.07 3.70 -18.29
N VAL A 317 5.24 4.11 -17.32
CA VAL A 317 5.11 5.51 -16.91
C VAL A 317 5.33 5.60 -15.40
N ARG A 318 6.25 6.47 -14.98
CA ARG A 318 6.47 6.70 -13.56
C ARG A 318 5.33 7.55 -13.00
N LYS A 319 4.45 6.95 -12.21
CA LYS A 319 3.30 7.62 -11.59
C LYS A 319 3.69 8.38 -10.32
N ASN A 320 4.50 7.76 -9.46
CA ASN A 320 4.91 8.28 -8.16
C ASN A 320 6.41 8.08 -7.95
N ALA A 321 6.96 8.65 -6.88
CA ALA A 321 8.34 8.39 -6.48
C ALA A 321 8.59 6.92 -6.06
N ILE A 322 7.53 6.14 -5.87
CA ILE A 322 7.55 4.85 -5.18
C ILE A 322 7.45 3.68 -6.16
N TYR A 323 6.55 3.69 -7.17
CA TYR A 323 6.40 2.61 -8.16
C TYR A 323 6.02 3.13 -9.54
N TYR A 324 6.16 2.26 -10.56
CA TYR A 324 5.80 2.55 -11.94
C TYR A 324 4.38 2.07 -12.25
N THR A 325 3.77 2.68 -13.25
CA THR A 325 2.55 2.19 -13.89
C THR A 325 2.92 1.59 -15.24
N TYR A 326 2.51 0.35 -15.46
CA TYR A 326 2.64 -0.38 -16.71
C TYR A 326 1.27 -0.45 -17.36
N ARG A 327 1.19 -0.18 -18.67
CA ARG A 327 -0.08 -0.10 -19.40
C ARG A 327 -0.04 -0.93 -20.67
N THR A 328 -1.10 -1.73 -20.88
CA THR A 328 -1.50 -2.26 -22.17
C THR A 328 -2.56 -1.35 -22.80
N ALA A 329 -3.19 -1.79 -23.91
CA ALA A 329 -4.33 -1.11 -24.50
C ALA A 329 -5.58 -1.13 -23.58
N GLU A 330 -5.76 -2.19 -22.78
CA GLU A 330 -6.96 -2.46 -21.99
C GLU A 330 -6.73 -2.35 -20.49
N ASP A 331 -5.52 -2.71 -19.99
CA ASP A 331 -5.23 -2.86 -18.56
C ASP A 331 -4.08 -1.98 -18.06
N GLU A 332 -4.11 -1.71 -16.75
CA GLU A 332 -3.03 -1.02 -16.05
C GLU A 332 -2.53 -1.88 -14.86
N TYR A 333 -1.22 -1.84 -14.65
CA TYR A 333 -0.54 -2.56 -13.58
C TYR A 333 0.35 -1.62 -12.79
N TYR A 334 0.48 -1.86 -11.50
CA TYR A 334 1.50 -1.24 -10.65
C TYR A 334 2.66 -2.22 -10.50
N GLY A 335 3.89 -1.71 -10.47
CA GLY A 335 5.04 -2.58 -10.32
C GLY A 335 6.35 -1.85 -10.12
N LEU A 336 7.38 -2.64 -9.86
CA LEU A 336 8.79 -2.21 -9.83
C LEU A 336 9.61 -3.09 -10.75
N GLN A 337 10.69 -2.54 -11.27
CA GLN A 337 11.63 -3.26 -12.11
C GLN A 337 13.07 -3.03 -11.65
N LYS A 338 13.91 -4.04 -11.86
CA LYS A 338 15.35 -4.01 -11.61
C LYS A 338 16.09 -4.41 -12.88
N SER A 339 17.07 -3.61 -13.27
CA SER A 339 17.93 -3.92 -14.39
C SER A 339 18.84 -5.11 -14.07
N LEU A 340 19.02 -5.97 -15.05
CA LEU A 340 19.93 -7.11 -15.00
C LEU A 340 21.07 -6.88 -15.98
N GLU A 341 22.30 -7.15 -15.56
CA GLU A 341 23.48 -7.02 -16.39
C GLU A 341 23.66 -8.31 -17.21
N ILE A 342 22.90 -8.41 -18.30
CA ILE A 342 22.94 -9.56 -19.21
C ILE A 342 23.42 -9.05 -20.58
N PRO A 343 24.54 -9.56 -21.10
CA PRO A 343 24.99 -9.24 -22.45
C PRO A 343 24.02 -9.82 -23.49
N GLY A 344 23.12 -9.00 -24.00
CA GLY A 344 22.22 -9.35 -25.10
C GLY A 344 22.87 -9.10 -26.46
N TYR A 345 22.46 -9.85 -27.48
CA TYR A 345 22.97 -9.69 -28.84
C TYR A 345 22.77 -8.28 -29.37
N ASP A 346 21.60 -7.70 -29.15
CA ASP A 346 21.22 -6.37 -29.65
C ASP A 346 21.60 -5.23 -28.69
N GLY A 347 22.39 -5.48 -27.66
CA GLY A 347 22.71 -4.49 -26.63
C GLY A 347 21.49 -4.04 -25.83
N GLN A 348 20.40 -4.81 -25.84
CA GLN A 348 19.17 -4.50 -25.12
C GLN A 348 19.39 -4.60 -23.61
N GLN A 349 18.77 -3.69 -22.87
CA GLN A 349 18.76 -3.75 -21.42
C GLN A 349 17.70 -4.76 -20.95
N TRP A 350 18.11 -5.76 -20.20
CA TRP A 350 17.20 -6.70 -19.58
C TRP A 350 16.73 -6.20 -18.22
N VAL A 351 15.48 -6.44 -17.91
CA VAL A 351 14.91 -6.14 -16.60
C VAL A 351 14.09 -7.31 -16.09
N LEU A 352 14.08 -7.43 -14.77
CA LEU A 352 13.05 -8.17 -14.08
C LEU A 352 12.05 -7.17 -13.51
N ALA A 353 10.80 -7.29 -13.87
CA ALA A 353 9.69 -6.53 -13.32
C ALA A 353 8.76 -7.44 -12.51
N VAL A 354 8.21 -6.90 -11.43
CA VAL A 354 7.12 -7.53 -10.68
C VAL A 354 5.90 -6.63 -10.78
N LEU A 355 4.80 -7.19 -11.27
CA LEU A 355 3.59 -6.47 -11.62
C LEU A 355 2.41 -6.96 -10.78
N ILE A 356 1.51 -6.04 -10.43
CA ILE A 356 0.22 -6.33 -9.78
C ILE A 356 -0.87 -5.61 -10.57
N PRO A 357 -2.04 -6.22 -10.85
CA PRO A 357 -3.16 -5.53 -11.47
C PRO A 357 -3.61 -4.32 -10.64
N ARG A 358 -3.73 -3.17 -11.29
CA ARG A 358 -4.14 -1.93 -10.63
C ARG A 358 -5.46 -2.08 -9.89
N HIS A 359 -6.45 -2.75 -10.50
CA HIS A 359 -7.76 -2.94 -9.89
C HIS A 359 -7.70 -3.67 -8.55
N SER A 360 -6.77 -4.64 -8.39
CA SER A 360 -6.56 -5.37 -7.13
C SER A 360 -6.01 -4.47 -6.03
N CYS A 361 -5.03 -3.63 -6.36
CA CYS A 361 -4.49 -2.63 -5.44
C CYS A 361 -5.55 -1.59 -5.06
N ASP A 362 -6.28 -1.06 -6.05
CA ASP A 362 -7.34 -0.06 -5.81
C ASP A 362 -8.47 -0.66 -4.95
N GLN A 363 -8.82 -1.94 -5.15
CA GLN A 363 -9.80 -2.64 -4.33
C GLN A 363 -9.31 -2.83 -2.88
N TYR A 364 -8.04 -3.16 -2.68
CA TYR A 364 -7.44 -3.25 -1.35
C TYR A 364 -7.49 -1.90 -0.63
N ILE A 365 -7.05 -0.83 -1.28
CA ILE A 365 -7.08 0.55 -0.76
C ILE A 365 -8.51 0.97 -0.44
N TYR A 366 -9.48 0.68 -1.32
CA TYR A 366 -10.88 0.99 -1.11
C TYR A 366 -11.48 0.27 0.10
N LYS A 367 -11.26 -1.05 0.23
CA LYS A 367 -11.69 -1.83 1.41
C LYS A 367 -11.09 -1.29 2.70
N HIS A 368 -9.80 -0.94 2.66
CA HIS A 368 -9.11 -0.35 3.80
C HIS A 368 -9.69 1.02 4.17
N ASN A 369 -9.95 1.87 3.18
CA ASN A 369 -10.57 3.18 3.39
C ASN A 369 -12.00 3.10 3.96
N ILE A 370 -12.84 2.17 3.48
CA ILE A 370 -14.18 1.94 4.04
C ILE A 370 -14.09 1.54 5.50
N TRP A 371 -13.16 0.67 5.86
CA TRP A 371 -12.97 0.26 7.25
C TRP A 371 -12.62 1.47 8.13
N ILE A 372 -11.69 2.33 7.69
CA ILE A 372 -11.31 3.57 8.40
C ILE A 372 -12.50 4.52 8.52
N ILE A 373 -13.23 4.78 7.44
CA ILE A 373 -14.42 5.64 7.45
C ILE A 373 -15.48 5.08 8.41
N SER A 374 -15.66 3.76 8.46
CA SER A 374 -16.57 3.10 9.39
C SER A 374 -16.18 3.31 10.85
N VAL A 375 -14.89 3.17 11.17
CA VAL A 375 -14.35 3.44 12.51
C VAL A 375 -14.50 4.91 12.88
N LEU A 376 -14.23 5.82 11.95
CA LEU A 376 -14.42 7.26 12.13
C LEU A 376 -15.88 7.62 12.42
N SER A 377 -16.82 7.10 11.63
CA SER A 377 -18.25 7.38 11.81
C SER A 377 -18.79 6.78 13.10
N ALA A 378 -18.37 5.56 13.47
CA ALA A 378 -18.74 4.94 14.73
C ALA A 378 -18.21 5.74 15.94
N SER A 379 -16.97 6.20 15.89
CA SER A 379 -16.38 7.00 16.97
C SER A 379 -17.06 8.36 17.11
N LEU A 380 -17.40 9.02 16.02
CA LEU A 380 -18.18 10.27 16.04
C LEU A 380 -19.58 10.05 16.65
N MET A 381 -20.25 8.98 16.27
CA MET A 381 -21.55 8.61 16.82
C MET A 381 -21.48 8.38 18.33
N ILE A 382 -20.44 7.70 18.82
CA ILE A 382 -20.22 7.48 20.27
C ILE A 382 -20.08 8.83 21.00
N LEU A 383 -19.29 9.77 20.45
CA LEU A 383 -19.13 11.10 21.05
C LEU A 383 -20.45 11.88 21.10
N ILE A 384 -21.25 11.81 20.03
CA ILE A 384 -22.58 12.44 19.98
C ILE A 384 -23.50 11.85 21.06
N ILE A 385 -23.51 10.52 21.22
CA ILE A 385 -24.32 9.85 22.25
C ILE A 385 -23.88 10.26 23.65
N ILE A 386 -22.56 10.33 23.90
CA ILE A 386 -22.02 10.77 25.20
C ILE A 386 -22.44 12.23 25.48
N ALA A 387 -22.28 13.12 24.51
CA ALA A 387 -22.67 14.52 24.63
C ALA A 387 -24.17 14.68 24.88
N TRP A 388 -25.01 13.90 24.17
CA TRP A 388 -26.45 13.89 24.37
C TRP A 388 -26.86 13.37 25.77
N GLN A 389 -26.22 12.30 26.25
CA GLN A 389 -26.46 11.78 27.60
C GLN A 389 -26.03 12.80 28.67
N LEU A 390 -24.88 13.47 28.47
CA LEU A 390 -24.40 14.51 29.37
C LEU A 390 -25.38 15.68 29.42
N SER A 391 -25.84 16.14 28.26
CA SER A 391 -26.84 17.22 28.17
C SER A 391 -28.14 16.85 28.89
N ASN A 392 -28.68 15.65 28.66
CA ASN A 392 -29.96 15.23 29.27
C ASN A 392 -29.85 14.97 30.78
N LYS A 393 -28.75 14.37 31.25
CA LYS A 393 -28.58 14.03 32.66
C LYS A 393 -28.10 15.17 33.55
N PHE A 394 -27.43 16.16 32.96
CA PHE A 394 -26.80 17.24 33.70
C PHE A 394 -27.41 18.60 33.36
N VAL A 395 -27.35 19.02 32.10
CA VAL A 395 -27.76 20.41 31.72
C VAL A 395 -29.24 20.62 31.84
N ARG A 396 -30.07 19.71 31.29
CA ARG A 396 -31.54 19.85 31.31
C ARG A 396 -32.13 19.98 32.72
N PRO A 397 -31.77 19.15 33.72
CA PRO A 397 -32.31 19.27 35.07
C PRO A 397 -31.97 20.63 35.71
N ILE A 398 -30.77 21.14 35.48
CA ILE A 398 -30.33 22.45 36.01
C ILE A 398 -31.21 23.55 35.41
N VAL A 399 -31.34 23.60 34.08
CA VAL A 399 -32.13 24.61 33.37
C VAL A 399 -33.61 24.52 33.79
N GLN A 400 -34.17 23.33 33.95
CA GLN A 400 -35.57 23.14 34.40
C GLN A 400 -35.76 23.64 35.83
N SER A 401 -34.86 23.34 36.76
CA SER A 401 -34.93 23.85 38.15
C SER A 401 -34.89 25.37 38.21
N PHE A 402 -34.01 26.00 37.41
CA PHE A 402 -33.99 27.47 37.33
C PHE A 402 -35.27 28.06 36.72
N GLN A 403 -35.88 27.43 35.72
CA GLN A 403 -37.13 27.89 35.13
C GLN A 403 -38.32 27.74 36.10
N GLU A 404 -38.34 26.73 36.96
CA GLU A 404 -39.37 26.52 37.99
C GLU A 404 -39.22 27.60 39.07
N ILE A 405 -38.00 27.92 39.52
CA ILE A 405 -37.70 29.01 40.46
C ILE A 405 -38.15 30.36 39.86
N GLN A 406 -37.89 30.62 38.59
CA GLN A 406 -38.26 31.87 37.91
C GLN A 406 -39.80 32.07 37.84
N LYS A 407 -40.57 30.97 37.80
CA LYS A 407 -42.03 31.00 37.76
C LYS A 407 -42.68 31.09 39.16
N GLY A 408 -41.88 31.26 40.22
CA GLY A 408 -42.36 31.36 41.59
C GLY A 408 -43.00 30.06 42.11
N ARG A 409 -42.72 28.92 41.49
CA ARG A 409 -43.16 27.61 41.96
C ARG A 409 -42.03 26.96 42.74
N HIS A 410 -42.30 26.63 44.02
CA HIS A 410 -41.34 25.83 44.78
C HIS A 410 -41.38 24.40 44.22
N PRO A 411 -40.29 23.88 43.68
CA PRO A 411 -40.23 22.50 43.24
C PRO A 411 -40.32 21.58 44.47
N ASP A 412 -40.96 20.40 44.32
CA ASP A 412 -41.07 19.40 45.40
C ASP A 412 -39.67 19.02 45.93
N GLU A 413 -39.50 18.98 47.27
CA GLU A 413 -38.23 18.69 47.99
C GLU A 413 -37.48 17.42 47.49
N ASN A 414 -38.18 16.48 46.91
CA ASN A 414 -37.59 15.23 46.37
C ASN A 414 -37.02 15.34 44.95
N LYS A 415 -37.08 16.51 44.29
CA LYS A 415 -36.63 16.71 42.90
C LYS A 415 -35.23 17.28 42.72
N TYR A 416 -34.62 17.78 43.79
CA TYR A 416 -33.31 18.39 43.70
C TYR A 416 -32.20 17.33 43.62
N LYS A 417 -31.48 17.37 42.51
CA LYS A 417 -30.32 16.48 42.29
C LYS A 417 -29.01 17.12 42.74
N PHE A 418 -29.05 18.38 43.19
CA PHE A 418 -27.85 19.16 43.53
C PHE A 418 -28.09 19.93 44.84
N THR A 419 -27.14 19.81 45.75
CA THR A 419 -27.18 20.44 47.08
C THR A 419 -27.25 21.95 46.99
N GLU A 420 -26.54 22.56 46.06
CA GLU A 420 -26.45 24.01 45.87
C GLU A 420 -27.79 24.62 45.39
N LEU A 421 -28.58 23.81 44.61
CA LEU A 421 -29.94 24.25 44.20
C LEU A 421 -30.95 24.16 45.33
N GLU A 422 -30.83 23.16 46.20
CA GLU A 422 -31.63 22.99 47.38
C GLU A 422 -31.42 24.11 48.39
N GLU A 423 -30.14 24.47 48.66
CA GLU A 423 -29.78 25.59 49.52
C GLU A 423 -30.28 26.95 48.97
N LEU A 424 -30.18 27.17 47.63
CA LEU A 424 -30.73 28.37 47.00
C LEU A 424 -32.24 28.47 47.14
N CYS A 425 -32.95 27.37 46.92
CA CYS A 425 -34.41 27.35 47.05
C CYS A 425 -34.85 27.56 48.47
N SER A 426 -34.18 26.97 49.46
CA SER A 426 -34.49 27.18 50.89
C SER A 426 -34.23 28.67 51.30
N TYR A 427 -33.15 29.26 50.80
CA TYR A 427 -32.89 30.69 51.02
C TYR A 427 -33.95 31.61 50.42
N LEU A 428 -34.34 31.35 49.16
CA LEU A 428 -35.40 32.14 48.48
C LEU A 428 -36.76 31.98 49.17
N ALA A 429 -37.10 30.77 49.63
CA ALA A 429 -38.34 30.49 50.37
C ALA A 429 -38.36 31.21 51.74
N SER A 430 -37.24 31.25 52.46
CA SER A 430 -37.13 31.99 53.73
C SER A 430 -37.35 33.51 53.56
N LYS A 431 -36.90 34.06 52.43
CA LYS A 431 -37.05 35.48 52.11
C LYS A 431 -38.47 35.85 51.67
N GLU A 432 -39.22 34.99 51.00
CA GLU A 432 -40.63 35.22 50.62
C GLU A 432 -41.58 35.17 51.84
N ASN A 433 -41.22 34.39 52.90
CA ASN A 433 -42.03 34.27 54.12
C ASN A 433 -41.74 35.35 55.18
N GLY A 434 -41.01 36.44 54.83
CA GLY A 434 -40.82 37.58 55.73
C GLY A 434 -39.89 37.34 56.92
N GLY A 435 -39.13 36.27 56.93
CA GLY A 435 -38.09 36.02 57.92
C GLY A 435 -36.84 36.88 57.64
N GLU A 436 -36.10 37.28 58.68
CA GLU A 436 -34.82 37.97 58.57
C GLU A 436 -33.91 37.16 57.61
N ALA A 437 -33.37 37.83 56.60
CA ALA A 437 -32.56 37.21 55.58
C ALA A 437 -31.37 36.50 56.20
N GLY A 438 -31.41 35.15 56.20
CA GLY A 438 -30.21 34.38 56.51
C GLY A 438 -29.10 34.71 55.55
N GLU A 439 -27.83 34.57 55.99
CA GLU A 439 -26.65 34.81 55.14
C GLU A 439 -26.75 33.93 53.90
N LEU A 440 -26.43 34.48 52.72
CA LEU A 440 -26.33 33.70 51.46
C LEU A 440 -25.33 32.56 51.65
N PRO A 441 -25.59 31.36 51.08
CA PRO A 441 -24.61 30.29 51.03
C PRO A 441 -23.28 30.83 50.48
N ARG A 442 -22.16 30.51 51.10
CA ARG A 442 -20.83 31.02 50.72
C ARG A 442 -20.51 30.83 49.25
N ASP A 443 -20.83 29.68 48.69
CA ASP A 443 -20.56 29.37 47.27
C ASP A 443 -21.42 30.24 46.34
N MET A 444 -22.61 30.64 46.76
CA MET A 444 -23.50 31.51 46.02
C MET A 444 -23.03 32.98 46.11
N GLU A 445 -22.55 33.40 47.26
CA GLU A 445 -21.98 34.72 47.45
C GLU A 445 -20.71 34.91 46.60
N GLU A 446 -19.84 33.88 46.55
CA GLU A 446 -18.65 33.86 45.67
C GLU A 446 -19.03 33.94 44.20
N LEU A 447 -20.05 33.18 43.75
CA LEU A 447 -20.53 33.15 42.37
C LEU A 447 -21.11 34.52 41.94
N LEU A 448 -21.93 35.11 42.78
CA LEU A 448 -22.50 36.46 42.54
C LEU A 448 -21.41 37.54 42.54
N LYS A 449 -20.47 37.48 43.46
CA LYS A 449 -19.34 38.38 43.52
C LYS A 449 -18.46 38.28 42.28
N HIS A 450 -18.13 37.05 41.86
CA HIS A 450 -17.36 36.79 40.66
C HIS A 450 -18.04 37.34 39.39
N PHE A 451 -19.36 37.16 39.26
CA PHE A 451 -20.12 37.74 38.15
C PHE A 451 -20.12 39.27 38.21
N ALA A 452 -20.32 39.88 39.37
CA ALA A 452 -20.28 41.34 39.56
C ALA A 452 -18.89 41.91 39.22
N ASP A 453 -17.80 41.23 39.57
CA ASP A 453 -16.45 41.65 39.21
C ASP A 453 -16.21 41.58 37.70
N HIS A 454 -16.78 40.59 37.02
CA HIS A 454 -16.74 40.51 35.56
C HIS A 454 -17.56 41.62 34.88
N VAL A 455 -18.68 42.05 35.44
CA VAL A 455 -19.44 43.21 34.93
C VAL A 455 -18.58 44.48 34.94
N LYS A 456 -17.70 44.66 35.92
CA LYS A 456 -16.75 45.79 35.97
C LYS A 456 -15.76 45.83 34.80
N THR A 457 -15.50 44.69 34.16
CA THR A 457 -14.58 44.58 33.01
C THR A 457 -15.22 44.96 31.66
N LEU A 458 -16.53 45.22 31.63
CA LEU A 458 -17.22 45.65 30.41
C LEU A 458 -16.74 47.05 30.02
N THR A 459 -16.56 47.33 28.73
CA THR A 459 -16.31 48.68 28.22
C THR A 459 -17.57 49.56 28.40
N HIS A 460 -17.44 50.85 28.28
CA HIS A 460 -18.58 51.77 28.39
C HIS A 460 -19.73 51.44 27.41
N ALA A 461 -19.38 51.11 26.15
CA ALA A 461 -20.37 50.72 25.14
C ALA A 461 -21.03 49.36 25.45
N GLU A 462 -20.27 48.37 25.94
CA GLU A 462 -20.79 47.06 26.37
C GLU A 462 -21.67 47.19 27.61
N TYR A 463 -21.26 48.02 28.57
CA TYR A 463 -22.04 48.25 29.77
C TYR A 463 -23.37 48.99 29.49
N ASN A 464 -23.40 49.93 28.55
CA ASN A 464 -24.64 50.56 28.11
C ASN A 464 -25.63 49.52 27.54
N ILE A 465 -25.16 48.57 26.77
CA ILE A 465 -26.02 47.46 26.28
C ILE A 465 -26.44 46.54 27.43
N PHE A 466 -25.55 46.23 28.36
CA PHE A 466 -25.86 45.48 29.56
C PHE A 466 -26.93 46.16 30.43
N GLN A 467 -26.92 47.49 30.54
CA GLN A 467 -27.96 48.24 31.23
C GLN A 467 -29.36 48.06 30.63
N TYR A 468 -29.49 47.94 29.30
CA TYR A 468 -30.78 47.63 28.68
C TYR A 468 -31.29 46.25 29.13
N TYR A 469 -30.43 45.29 29.30
CA TYR A 469 -30.81 43.97 29.85
C TYR A 469 -31.18 44.05 31.32
N MET A 470 -30.46 44.83 32.13
CA MET A 470 -30.81 45.07 33.52
C MET A 470 -32.21 45.70 33.63
N ASN A 471 -32.57 46.58 32.68
CA ASN A 471 -33.90 47.22 32.62
C ASN A 471 -34.97 46.36 31.95
N GLY A 472 -34.69 45.08 31.62
CA GLY A 472 -35.66 44.14 31.10
C GLY A 472 -35.92 44.21 29.58
N CYS A 473 -35.10 44.99 28.82
CA CYS A 473 -35.26 45.09 27.38
C CYS A 473 -34.87 43.75 26.69
N LYS A 474 -35.69 43.34 25.74
CA LYS A 474 -35.35 42.19 24.87
C LYS A 474 -34.31 42.60 23.82
N VAL A 475 -33.50 41.63 23.37
CA VAL A 475 -32.46 41.83 22.34
C VAL A 475 -32.98 42.58 21.10
N SER A 476 -34.21 42.28 20.66
CA SER A 476 -34.88 42.93 19.51
C SER A 476 -35.23 44.40 19.71
N GLN A 477 -35.32 44.89 20.94
CA GLN A 477 -35.68 46.24 21.29
C GLN A 477 -34.46 47.15 21.44
N ILE A 478 -33.27 46.60 21.71
CA ILE A 478 -32.04 47.35 21.95
C ILE A 478 -31.61 48.20 20.74
N PRO A 479 -31.69 47.76 19.49
CA PRO A 479 -31.31 48.58 18.34
C PRO A 479 -32.05 49.92 18.28
N ALA A 480 -33.36 49.89 18.54
CA ALA A 480 -34.19 51.10 18.54
C ALA A 480 -33.91 51.99 19.77
N ALA A 481 -33.70 51.40 20.96
CA ALA A 481 -33.45 52.12 22.20
C ALA A 481 -32.04 52.73 22.26
N ALA A 482 -31.04 52.08 21.70
CA ALA A 482 -29.66 52.53 21.72
C ALA A 482 -29.22 53.24 20.42
N CYS A 483 -30.10 53.37 19.41
CA CYS A 483 -29.80 53.96 18.09
C CYS A 483 -28.62 53.32 17.36
N ILE A 484 -28.49 51.99 17.42
CA ILE A 484 -27.42 51.20 16.79
C ILE A 484 -27.99 50.07 15.95
N SER A 485 -27.18 49.52 15.01
CA SER A 485 -27.63 48.40 14.18
C SER A 485 -27.73 47.09 14.95
N MET A 486 -28.62 46.20 14.52
CA MET A 486 -28.73 44.85 15.10
C MET A 486 -27.39 44.07 15.01
N SER A 487 -26.59 44.30 13.96
CA SER A 487 -25.27 43.70 13.82
C SER A 487 -24.30 44.16 14.90
N THR A 488 -24.38 45.43 15.26
CA THR A 488 -23.59 46.03 16.34
C THR A 488 -24.01 45.47 17.70
N VAL A 489 -25.31 45.31 17.95
CA VAL A 489 -25.82 44.64 19.18
C VAL A 489 -25.31 43.20 19.28
N LYS A 490 -25.39 42.44 18.19
CA LYS A 490 -24.87 41.04 18.18
C LYS A 490 -23.37 40.99 18.49
N LYS A 491 -22.57 41.93 17.94
CA LYS A 491 -21.12 41.99 18.20
C LYS A 491 -20.85 42.32 19.67
N HIS A 492 -21.55 43.27 20.24
CA HIS A 492 -21.41 43.60 21.66
C HIS A 492 -21.88 42.45 22.56
N ASN A 493 -22.98 41.78 22.23
CA ASN A 493 -23.44 40.61 22.98
C ASN A 493 -22.39 39.49 23.02
N GLY A 494 -21.73 39.19 21.89
CA GLY A 494 -20.64 38.21 21.87
C GLY A 494 -19.48 38.59 22.80
N ASN A 495 -19.15 39.89 22.88
CA ASN A 495 -18.12 40.39 23.79
C ASN A 495 -18.57 40.36 25.25
N ILE A 496 -19.82 40.77 25.52
CA ILE A 496 -20.43 40.75 26.87
C ILE A 496 -20.45 39.30 27.38
N TYR A 497 -20.98 38.35 26.61
CA TYR A 497 -21.06 36.97 27.04
C TYR A 497 -19.67 36.37 27.33
N ARG A 498 -18.69 36.63 26.47
CA ARG A 498 -17.31 36.20 26.69
C ARG A 498 -16.70 36.79 27.97
N LYS A 499 -16.92 38.07 28.23
CA LYS A 499 -16.36 38.76 29.41
C LYS A 499 -17.06 38.33 30.70
N LEU A 500 -18.36 38.10 30.65
CA LEU A 500 -19.15 37.64 31.80
C LEU A 500 -19.02 36.12 32.02
N GLY A 501 -18.38 35.38 31.10
CA GLY A 501 -18.24 33.93 31.20
C GLY A 501 -19.53 33.16 30.98
N ILE A 502 -20.49 33.73 30.21
CA ILE A 502 -21.80 33.16 29.93
C ILE A 502 -21.93 32.75 28.46
N SER A 503 -22.83 31.81 28.16
CA SER A 503 -22.97 31.22 26.82
C SER A 503 -24.19 31.71 26.04
N SER A 504 -25.21 32.29 26.74
CA SER A 504 -26.47 32.65 26.11
C SER A 504 -27.18 33.84 26.76
N TYR A 505 -28.17 34.39 26.03
CA TYR A 505 -29.06 35.42 26.56
C TYR A 505 -29.88 34.90 27.76
N GLU A 506 -30.34 33.70 27.70
CA GLU A 506 -31.09 33.04 28.77
C GLU A 506 -30.26 32.98 30.05
N GLU A 507 -28.99 32.62 29.93
CA GLU A 507 -28.06 32.57 31.05
C GLU A 507 -27.82 33.96 31.65
N LEU A 508 -27.67 35.00 30.81
CA LEU A 508 -27.59 36.37 31.26
C LEU A 508 -28.82 36.80 32.08
N MET A 509 -30.02 36.51 31.56
CA MET A 509 -31.27 36.85 32.22
C MET A 509 -31.43 36.12 33.54
N MET A 510 -30.96 34.89 33.61
CA MET A 510 -30.93 34.08 34.83
C MET A 510 -30.08 34.77 35.93
N TYR A 511 -28.85 35.17 35.61
CA TYR A 511 -28.01 35.92 36.57
C TYR A 511 -28.65 37.22 37.01
N LEU A 512 -29.22 38.01 36.10
CA LEU A 512 -29.90 39.25 36.43
C LEU A 512 -31.12 39.05 37.33
N ASP A 513 -31.90 37.97 37.09
CA ASP A 513 -33.04 37.64 37.96
C ASP A 513 -32.58 37.18 39.35
N LEU A 514 -31.48 36.43 39.41
CA LEU A 514 -30.86 36.04 40.67
C LEU A 514 -30.43 37.25 41.50
N PHE A 515 -29.71 38.22 40.89
CA PHE A 515 -29.31 39.45 41.54
C PHE A 515 -30.52 40.26 42.04
N ARG A 516 -31.63 40.33 41.29
CA ARG A 516 -32.87 40.99 41.71
C ARG A 516 -33.50 40.27 42.93
N ARG A 517 -33.60 38.93 42.89
CA ARG A 517 -34.18 38.16 43.96
C ARG A 517 -33.37 38.17 45.23
N CYS A 518 -32.05 38.19 45.12
CA CYS A 518 -31.13 38.33 46.24
C CYS A 518 -31.05 39.78 46.76
N GLY A 519 -31.66 40.76 46.09
CA GLY A 519 -31.61 42.17 46.49
C GLY A 519 -30.24 42.81 46.29
N CYS A 520 -29.37 42.21 45.47
CA CYS A 520 -27.99 42.61 45.24
C CYS A 520 -27.77 43.30 43.88
N ILE A 521 -28.84 43.71 43.20
CA ILE A 521 -28.78 44.31 41.85
C ILE A 521 -27.90 45.57 41.79
N ASP A 522 -27.80 46.29 42.89
CA ASP A 522 -26.99 47.51 43.01
C ASP A 522 -25.47 47.21 42.86
N GLN A 523 -25.03 46.00 43.14
CA GLN A 523 -23.63 45.60 42.94
C GLN A 523 -23.23 45.53 41.46
N LEU A 524 -24.20 45.50 40.54
CA LEU A 524 -23.98 45.52 39.09
C LEU A 524 -23.95 46.95 38.53
N GLN A 525 -24.27 47.99 39.36
CA GLN A 525 -24.25 49.37 38.94
C GLN A 525 -22.82 49.92 39.00
N ARG A 526 -22.38 50.59 37.94
CA ARG A 526 -21.15 51.38 37.97
C ARG A 526 -21.43 52.68 38.66
N HIS A 527 -20.86 52.93 39.84
CA HIS A 527 -20.78 54.23 40.41
C HIS A 527 -19.84 55.09 39.56
N GLY A 528 -20.32 56.24 39.05
CA GLY A 528 -19.59 57.14 38.17
C GLY A 528 -18.22 57.54 38.75
N GLY A 529 -17.18 56.91 38.22
CA GLY A 529 -15.78 57.23 38.48
C GLY A 529 -15.07 57.27 37.14
N GLU A 530 -14.34 58.35 36.92
CA GLU A 530 -13.58 58.68 35.72
C GLU A 530 -12.82 57.56 35.08
N ASP A 531 -12.90 57.45 33.74
CA ASP A 531 -12.10 56.54 32.94
C ASP A 531 -10.64 57.03 32.89
N PRO A 532 -9.63 56.27 33.35
CA PRO A 532 -8.22 56.68 33.35
C PRO A 532 -7.58 56.79 31.96
N ARG A 533 -8.34 56.67 30.86
CA ARG A 533 -7.80 56.58 29.49
C ARG A 533 -8.18 57.75 28.58
N ASP A 534 -8.67 58.85 29.10
CA ASP A 534 -8.94 60.06 28.31
C ASP A 534 -7.88 61.18 28.54
N THR A 535 -6.64 60.82 28.74
CA THR A 535 -5.51 61.75 28.62
C THR A 535 -4.40 61.10 27.80
N GLY A 536 -4.36 61.40 26.47
CA GLY A 536 -3.21 61.10 25.63
C GLY A 536 -3.60 60.89 24.20
#